data_f87ae4535790c536dac8ed51557d23d0
#
_entry.id   f87ae4535790c536dac8ed51557d23d0
#
_cell.length_a   1.000
_cell.length_b   1.000
_cell.length_c   1.000
_cell.angle_alpha   90.00
_cell.angle_beta   90.00
_cell.angle_gamma   90.00
#
_symmetry.space_group_name_H-M   'P 1'
#
loop_
_entity.id
_entity.type
_entity.pdbx_description
1 polymer ?
#
loop_
_entity_poly.entity_id
_entity_poly.type
_entity_poly.pdbx_seq_one_letter_code
_entity_poly.pdbx_strand_id
1 'polypeptide(L)'
;PAPPAPKPKPIVPPAPEPVVEKPAPVAEPEAPAAPEPVVEKPAPVVEPEAPAAPEPVAPPEPVVEPAPEPVVEEPAPVAEPEPEPVAPAEPEAAPAPAIEEIAPTEGRLDRLRGRLSRSQNAVGKSLLGLLGGGDLDEDSWEEVEDTLLIADLGTATTMKVVERLREQMAARGVRSEADARALLREVLIEELRPEMDRSIRALPHGDHPAVLLVVGVNGTGKTTTTGKLARVLVADGRRVLLGAADTFRAAAADQLQTWAERVGAEVVRGPEGGDPAAIAFDSVAKGIEDGVDVVVIDTAGRLHTKTGLMDELGKVKRVVEKKAAVDDVLLVLDATVGQNGLMQARVFAEVVDITGVVLTKLDGTAKGGIVFQVQHELGVPVKLVGLGEGADDLAPFEPEAFVDALLG
;
A
#
# COMPACT_ATOMS: atom_id res chain seq x y z
N PRO A 1 71.10 21.74 -12.80
CA PRO A 1 70.80 20.50 -12.13
C PRO A 1 70.06 20.83 -10.85
N ALA A 2 68.80 20.33 -10.76
CA ALA A 2 67.96 20.52 -9.60
C ALA A 2 68.33 19.53 -8.47
N PRO A 3 68.22 19.90 -7.22
CA PRO A 3 68.55 19.03 -6.10
C PRO A 3 67.58 17.86 -6.00
N PRO A 4 68.04 16.69 -5.51
CA PRO A 4 67.17 15.50 -5.42
C PRO A 4 66.12 15.65 -4.35
N ALA A 5 64.89 15.09 -4.64
CA ALA A 5 63.75 15.09 -3.76
C ALA A 5 64.01 14.31 -2.45
N PRO A 6 63.48 14.76 -1.31
CA PRO A 6 63.66 14.08 -0.03
C PRO A 6 62.96 12.74 0.01
N LYS A 7 63.63 11.73 0.59
CA LYS A 7 63.08 10.37 0.78
C LYS A 7 61.92 10.40 1.76
N PRO A 8 60.86 9.61 1.51
CA PRO A 8 59.73 9.50 2.45
C PRO A 8 60.19 8.90 3.80
N LYS A 9 59.66 9.48 4.90
CA LYS A 9 59.87 8.97 6.26
C LYS A 9 59.13 7.67 6.45
N PRO A 10 59.68 6.71 7.21
CA PRO A 10 58.93 5.48 7.54
C PRO A 10 57.68 5.77 8.37
N ILE A 11 56.54 5.17 7.95
CA ILE A 11 55.29 5.22 8.67
C ILE A 11 55.42 4.25 9.87
N VAL A 12 55.42 4.82 11.06
CA VAL A 12 55.33 4.02 12.31
C VAL A 12 53.88 3.71 12.57
N PRO A 13 53.47 2.45 12.72
CA PRO A 13 52.11 2.11 13.08
C PRO A 13 51.74 2.68 14.45
N PRO A 14 50.51 3.15 14.67
CA PRO A 14 50.09 3.64 15.97
C PRO A 14 50.14 2.51 17.02
N ALA A 15 50.53 2.86 18.25
CA ALA A 15 50.56 1.97 19.38
C ALA A 15 49.14 1.48 19.67
N PRO A 16 48.96 0.22 20.13
CA PRO A 16 47.66 -0.31 20.53
C PRO A 16 47.11 0.50 21.72
N GLU A 17 45.84 0.86 21.62
CA GLU A 17 45.10 1.51 22.70
C GLU A 17 45.02 0.59 23.94
N PRO A 18 45.08 1.15 25.16
CA PRO A 18 44.97 0.35 26.38
C PRO A 18 43.58 -0.29 26.45
N VAL A 19 43.54 -1.59 26.64
CA VAL A 19 42.34 -2.37 26.92
C VAL A 19 41.76 -1.87 28.25
N VAL A 20 40.67 -1.18 28.23
CA VAL A 20 39.89 -0.84 29.43
C VAL A 20 39.14 -2.10 29.82
N GLU A 21 39.64 -2.75 30.91
CA GLU A 21 38.90 -3.82 31.58
C GLU A 21 37.52 -3.29 32.00
N LYS A 22 36.47 -3.93 31.51
CA LYS A 22 35.12 -3.70 32.04
C LYS A 22 35.07 -4.09 33.51
N PRO A 23 34.59 -3.21 34.39
CA PRO A 23 34.34 -3.61 35.77
C PRO A 23 33.32 -4.75 35.83
N ALA A 24 33.56 -5.73 36.69
CA ALA A 24 32.66 -6.82 36.96
C ALA A 24 31.28 -6.31 37.37
N PRO A 25 30.18 -6.99 37.00
CA PRO A 25 28.87 -6.59 37.42
C PRO A 25 28.75 -6.61 38.94
N VAL A 26 28.42 -5.45 39.50
CA VAL A 26 28.06 -5.34 40.94
C VAL A 26 26.75 -6.08 41.11
N ALA A 27 26.69 -7.01 42.04
CA ALA A 27 25.47 -7.71 42.39
C ALA A 27 24.41 -6.70 42.83
N GLU A 28 23.29 -6.68 42.14
CA GLU A 28 22.09 -5.94 42.51
C GLU A 28 21.55 -6.50 43.84
N PRO A 29 21.17 -5.69 44.82
CA PRO A 29 20.56 -6.20 46.04
C PRO A 29 19.22 -6.85 45.68
N GLU A 30 19.03 -8.08 46.19
CA GLU A 30 17.78 -8.84 46.09
C GLU A 30 16.60 -7.97 46.54
N ALA A 31 15.67 -7.75 45.63
CA ALA A 31 14.38 -7.14 45.95
C ALA A 31 13.58 -8.08 46.88
N PRO A 32 12.86 -7.58 47.90
CA PRO A 32 12.08 -8.44 48.78
C PRO A 32 11.04 -9.20 48.01
N ALA A 33 10.94 -10.52 48.28
CA ALA A 33 10.01 -11.43 47.65
C ALA A 33 8.57 -10.87 47.65
N ALA A 34 7.99 -10.78 46.47
CA ALA A 34 6.57 -10.50 46.34
C ALA A 34 5.75 -11.64 47.01
N PRO A 35 4.66 -11.33 47.73
CA PRO A 35 3.80 -12.37 48.33
C PRO A 35 3.24 -13.25 47.19
N GLU A 36 3.23 -14.56 47.45
CA GLU A 36 2.67 -15.57 46.56
C GLU A 36 1.21 -15.22 46.24
N PRO A 37 0.78 -15.37 45.01
CA PRO A 37 -0.64 -15.17 44.67
C PRO A 37 -1.48 -16.25 45.35
N VAL A 38 -2.41 -15.82 46.19
CA VAL A 38 -3.45 -16.68 46.78
C VAL A 38 -4.27 -17.20 45.60
N VAL A 39 -4.16 -18.51 45.36
CA VAL A 39 -5.01 -19.20 44.39
C VAL A 39 -6.39 -19.29 45.00
N GLU A 40 -7.25 -18.32 44.73
CA GLU A 40 -8.69 -18.45 44.92
C GLU A 40 -9.20 -19.54 43.95
N LYS A 41 -9.70 -20.63 44.53
CA LYS A 41 -10.43 -21.64 43.73
C LYS A 41 -11.55 -20.97 42.97
N PRO A 42 -11.61 -21.12 41.63
CA PRO A 42 -12.75 -20.60 40.87
C PRO A 42 -14.03 -21.29 41.37
N ALA A 43 -15.02 -20.47 41.69
CA ALA A 43 -16.38 -20.94 41.91
C ALA A 43 -16.88 -21.74 40.68
N PRO A 44 -17.72 -22.74 40.87
CA PRO A 44 -18.22 -23.53 39.74
C PRO A 44 -18.93 -22.60 38.76
N VAL A 45 -18.38 -22.55 37.53
CA VAL A 45 -19.06 -21.92 36.40
C VAL A 45 -20.35 -22.69 36.15
N VAL A 46 -21.46 -22.06 36.39
CA VAL A 46 -22.76 -22.56 35.91
C VAL A 46 -22.71 -22.47 34.41
N GLU A 47 -22.59 -23.61 33.76
CA GLU A 47 -22.68 -23.76 32.31
C GLU A 47 -24.08 -23.21 31.90
N PRO A 48 -24.16 -22.27 30.96
CA PRO A 48 -25.48 -21.89 30.46
C PRO A 48 -26.08 -23.09 29.74
N GLU A 49 -27.26 -23.51 30.18
CA GLU A 49 -28.08 -24.53 29.54
C GLU A 49 -28.12 -24.24 28.01
N ALA A 50 -27.69 -25.23 27.24
CA ALA A 50 -27.82 -25.20 25.80
C ALA A 50 -29.31 -25.02 25.44
N PRO A 51 -29.63 -24.16 24.48
CA PRO A 51 -31.01 -24.05 24.01
C PRO A 51 -31.45 -25.41 23.48
N ALA A 52 -32.64 -25.86 23.96
CA ALA A 52 -33.26 -27.11 23.57
C ALA A 52 -33.29 -27.26 22.04
N ALA A 53 -32.82 -28.40 21.57
CA ALA A 53 -32.93 -28.77 20.18
C ALA A 53 -34.40 -28.67 19.72
N PRO A 54 -34.67 -28.11 18.54
CA PRO A 54 -36.02 -28.08 18.01
C PRO A 54 -36.49 -29.52 17.79
N GLU A 55 -37.73 -29.78 18.23
CA GLU A 55 -38.40 -31.06 18.01
C GLU A 55 -38.41 -31.43 16.52
N PRO A 56 -38.28 -32.71 16.16
CA PRO A 56 -38.29 -33.14 14.77
C PRO A 56 -39.68 -32.85 14.17
N VAL A 57 -39.69 -31.96 13.20
CA VAL A 57 -40.89 -31.70 12.37
C VAL A 57 -41.19 -32.98 11.61
N ALA A 58 -42.40 -33.50 11.79
CA ALA A 58 -42.88 -34.65 11.04
C ALA A 58 -42.79 -34.40 9.53
N PRO A 59 -42.47 -35.43 8.72
CA PRO A 59 -42.39 -35.28 7.28
C PRO A 59 -43.77 -34.90 6.74
N PRO A 60 -43.84 -34.02 5.73
CA PRO A 60 -45.12 -33.64 5.10
C PRO A 60 -45.74 -34.87 4.45
N GLU A 61 -47.05 -35.04 4.65
CA GLU A 61 -47.84 -36.07 3.98
C GLU A 61 -47.73 -35.94 2.46
N PRO A 62 -47.72 -37.03 1.71
CA PRO A 62 -47.62 -36.98 0.25
C PRO A 62 -48.86 -36.27 -0.32
N VAL A 63 -48.62 -35.18 -1.04
CA VAL A 63 -49.65 -34.51 -1.85
C VAL A 63 -50.07 -35.48 -2.94
N VAL A 64 -51.29 -35.97 -2.90
CA VAL A 64 -51.92 -36.76 -3.95
C VAL A 64 -52.17 -35.82 -5.12
N GLU A 65 -51.40 -35.98 -6.22
CA GLU A 65 -51.71 -35.34 -7.49
C GLU A 65 -53.09 -35.82 -8.01
N PRO A 66 -54.00 -34.91 -8.40
CA PRO A 66 -55.24 -35.30 -9.05
C PRO A 66 -54.94 -35.95 -10.39
N ALA A 67 -55.63 -37.07 -10.68
CA ALA A 67 -55.56 -37.80 -11.95
C ALA A 67 -55.83 -36.91 -13.15
N PRO A 68 -55.13 -37.05 -14.26
CA PRO A 68 -55.34 -36.23 -15.47
C PRO A 68 -56.72 -36.60 -16.09
N GLU A 69 -57.48 -35.55 -16.44
CA GLU A 69 -58.69 -35.69 -17.22
C GLU A 69 -58.39 -36.22 -18.63
N PRO A 70 -59.31 -36.96 -19.29
CA PRO A 70 -59.04 -37.56 -20.59
C PRO A 70 -58.95 -36.47 -21.67
N VAL A 71 -57.80 -36.45 -22.33
CA VAL A 71 -57.52 -35.61 -23.47
C VAL A 71 -58.36 -36.07 -24.66
N VAL A 72 -59.22 -35.18 -25.15
CA VAL A 72 -59.97 -35.36 -26.41
C VAL A 72 -58.92 -35.24 -27.55
N GLU A 73 -58.81 -36.31 -28.38
CA GLU A 73 -57.98 -36.28 -29.57
C GLU A 73 -58.50 -35.24 -30.59
N GLU A 74 -57.76 -34.21 -30.82
CA GLU A 74 -57.88 -33.37 -32.02
C GLU A 74 -57.10 -34.00 -33.21
N PRO A 75 -57.62 -33.89 -34.41
CA PRO A 75 -56.96 -34.54 -35.57
C PRO A 75 -55.62 -33.92 -35.92
N ALA A 76 -54.67 -34.77 -36.26
CA ALA A 76 -53.30 -34.43 -36.58
C ALA A 76 -53.19 -33.34 -37.72
N PRO A 77 -52.38 -32.29 -37.50
CA PRO A 77 -52.00 -31.41 -38.58
C PRO A 77 -51.04 -32.07 -39.57
N VAL A 78 -51.23 -31.77 -40.82
CA VAL A 78 -50.43 -32.20 -41.97
C VAL A 78 -48.96 -31.83 -41.75
N ALA A 79 -48.07 -32.78 -41.98
CA ALA A 79 -46.62 -32.60 -41.88
C ALA A 79 -46.15 -31.49 -42.82
N GLU A 80 -45.58 -30.44 -42.24
CA GLU A 80 -44.68 -29.50 -42.94
C GLU A 80 -43.32 -30.18 -43.19
N PRO A 81 -42.65 -29.90 -44.30
CA PRO A 81 -41.37 -30.49 -44.60
C PRO A 81 -40.30 -30.12 -43.53
N GLU A 82 -39.57 -31.11 -43.05
CA GLU A 82 -38.43 -30.92 -42.16
C GLU A 82 -37.46 -29.88 -42.75
N PRO A 83 -37.03 -28.86 -41.95
CA PRO A 83 -35.96 -28.00 -42.40
C PRO A 83 -34.63 -28.82 -42.44
N GLU A 84 -33.90 -28.65 -43.50
CA GLU A 84 -32.55 -29.22 -43.68
C GLU A 84 -31.67 -28.82 -42.47
N PRO A 85 -30.76 -29.73 -42.02
CA PRO A 85 -29.89 -29.42 -40.89
C PRO A 85 -28.97 -28.24 -41.25
N VAL A 86 -29.24 -27.07 -40.60
CA VAL A 86 -28.35 -25.93 -40.62
C VAL A 86 -27.10 -26.35 -39.85
N ALA A 87 -25.95 -26.33 -40.52
CA ALA A 87 -24.66 -26.58 -39.90
C ALA A 87 -24.51 -25.65 -38.68
N PRO A 88 -23.94 -26.09 -37.53
CA PRO A 88 -23.74 -25.23 -36.39
C PRO A 88 -22.90 -24.02 -36.84
N ALA A 89 -23.46 -22.83 -36.68
CA ALA A 89 -22.68 -21.60 -36.82
C ALA A 89 -21.47 -21.69 -35.88
N GLU A 90 -20.27 -21.54 -36.40
CA GLU A 90 -19.09 -21.34 -35.58
C GLU A 90 -19.39 -20.20 -34.62
N PRO A 91 -19.06 -20.34 -33.31
CA PRO A 91 -19.26 -19.26 -32.37
C PRO A 91 -18.46 -18.04 -32.88
N GLU A 92 -19.16 -16.96 -33.23
CA GLU A 92 -18.52 -15.67 -33.49
C GLU A 92 -17.57 -15.39 -32.33
N ALA A 93 -16.27 -15.27 -32.61
CA ALA A 93 -15.27 -14.93 -31.62
C ALA A 93 -15.71 -13.60 -30.98
N ALA A 94 -15.88 -13.59 -29.65
CA ALA A 94 -16.18 -12.37 -28.93
C ALA A 94 -15.18 -11.28 -29.34
N PRO A 95 -15.62 -10.05 -29.63
CA PRO A 95 -14.69 -8.99 -30.03
C PRO A 95 -13.60 -8.85 -28.95
N ALA A 96 -12.35 -8.79 -29.39
CA ALA A 96 -11.22 -8.57 -28.50
C ALA A 96 -11.50 -7.32 -27.64
N PRO A 97 -11.18 -7.33 -26.34
CA PRO A 97 -11.41 -6.18 -25.48
C PRO A 97 -10.72 -4.96 -26.09
N ALA A 98 -11.47 -3.88 -26.25
CA ALA A 98 -10.93 -2.65 -26.78
C ALA A 98 -9.95 -2.07 -25.73
N ILE A 99 -8.71 -1.78 -26.14
CA ILE A 99 -7.74 -1.07 -25.31
C ILE A 99 -8.32 0.30 -24.99
N GLU A 100 -8.38 0.66 -23.71
CA GLU A 100 -8.91 1.94 -23.27
C GLU A 100 -7.93 3.08 -23.58
N GLU A 101 -8.47 4.23 -23.98
CA GLU A 101 -7.67 5.46 -24.06
C GLU A 101 -7.24 5.86 -22.64
N ILE A 102 -5.93 6.07 -22.45
CA ILE A 102 -5.35 6.38 -21.15
C ILE A 102 -5.06 7.87 -21.09
N ALA A 103 -5.57 8.55 -20.04
CA ALA A 103 -5.26 9.96 -19.82
C ALA A 103 -3.76 10.16 -19.53
N PRO A 104 -3.12 11.23 -20.04
CA PRO A 104 -1.73 11.54 -19.76
C PRO A 104 -1.42 11.60 -18.27
N THR A 105 -0.22 11.20 -17.87
CA THR A 105 0.24 11.25 -16.48
C THR A 105 0.52 12.67 -16.03
N GLU A 106 0.94 13.54 -16.91
CA GLU A 106 1.17 14.96 -16.63
C GLU A 106 -0.10 15.66 -16.11
N GLY A 107 0.05 16.42 -15.03
CA GLY A 107 -1.04 17.12 -14.37
C GLY A 107 -2.12 16.22 -13.74
N ARG A 108 -1.83 14.92 -13.59
CA ARG A 108 -2.78 13.98 -12.97
C ARG A 108 -3.06 14.35 -11.52
N LEU A 109 -2.05 14.75 -10.75
CA LEU A 109 -2.23 15.20 -9.38
C LEU A 109 -3.09 16.46 -9.29
N ASP A 110 -2.92 17.43 -10.18
CA ASP A 110 -3.75 18.66 -10.22
C ASP A 110 -5.22 18.34 -10.49
N ARG A 111 -5.48 17.39 -11.40
CA ARG A 111 -6.86 16.92 -11.68
C ARG A 111 -7.49 16.26 -10.45
N LEU A 112 -6.69 15.58 -9.63
CA LEU A 112 -7.14 14.88 -8.43
C LEU A 112 -7.12 15.75 -7.17
N ARG A 113 -6.43 16.90 -7.20
CA ARG A 113 -6.29 17.85 -6.08
C ARG A 113 -7.65 18.25 -5.48
N GLY A 114 -8.67 18.46 -6.30
CA GLY A 114 -10.02 18.79 -5.83
C GLY A 114 -10.69 17.68 -5.00
N ARG A 115 -10.24 16.41 -5.11
CA ARG A 115 -10.72 15.31 -4.28
C ARG A 115 -10.00 15.32 -2.93
N LEU A 116 -8.70 15.55 -2.93
CA LEU A 116 -7.89 15.64 -1.74
C LEU A 116 -8.34 16.82 -0.85
N SER A 117 -8.51 18.01 -1.41
CA SER A 117 -8.90 19.20 -0.65
C SER A 117 -10.27 19.09 0.01
N ARG A 118 -11.24 18.39 -0.58
CA ARG A 118 -12.57 18.22 0.02
C ARG A 118 -12.56 17.48 1.35
N SER A 119 -11.67 16.52 1.52
CA SER A 119 -11.58 15.71 2.74
C SER A 119 -10.69 16.32 3.82
N GLN A 120 -9.75 17.20 3.47
CA GLN A 120 -8.67 17.64 4.36
C GLN A 120 -8.73 19.11 4.79
N ASN A 121 -9.52 19.97 4.15
CA ASN A 121 -9.58 21.42 4.45
C ASN A 121 -10.02 21.78 5.88
N ALA A 122 -10.65 20.86 6.61
CA ALA A 122 -11.09 21.14 7.98
C ALA A 122 -9.90 21.32 8.92
N VAL A 123 -8.87 20.49 8.80
CA VAL A 123 -7.65 20.56 9.63
C VAL A 123 -6.86 21.83 9.33
N GLY A 124 -6.66 22.14 8.04
CA GLY A 124 -5.96 23.35 7.61
C GLY A 124 -6.62 24.63 8.14
N LYS A 125 -7.95 24.73 8.03
CA LYS A 125 -8.70 25.88 8.55
C LYS A 125 -8.62 26.03 10.06
N SER A 126 -8.68 24.93 10.82
CA SER A 126 -8.54 24.96 12.27
C SER A 126 -7.15 25.47 12.67
N LEU A 127 -6.09 24.92 12.08
CA LEU A 127 -4.71 25.36 12.34
C LEU A 127 -4.48 26.84 11.99
N LEU A 128 -4.95 27.28 10.84
CA LEU A 128 -4.80 28.67 10.41
C LEU A 128 -5.58 29.64 11.30
N GLY A 129 -6.76 29.23 11.78
CA GLY A 129 -7.53 30.03 12.75
C GLY A 129 -6.79 30.22 14.07
N LEU A 130 -6.12 29.18 14.56
CA LEU A 130 -5.30 29.26 15.78
C LEU A 130 -4.04 30.10 15.55
N LEU A 131 -3.27 29.82 14.51
CA LEU A 131 -1.98 30.47 14.24
C LEU A 131 -2.12 31.93 13.79
N GLY A 132 -3.26 32.35 13.23
CA GLY A 132 -3.51 33.71 12.74
C GLY A 132 -3.77 34.74 13.83
N GLY A 133 -3.92 34.35 15.09
CA GLY A 133 -4.22 35.23 16.24
C GLY A 133 -3.06 36.08 16.73
N GLY A 134 -1.84 35.88 16.26
CA GLY A 134 -0.64 36.60 16.71
C GLY A 134 0.10 35.86 17.81
N ASP A 135 0.32 36.53 18.97
CA ASP A 135 1.02 35.88 20.11
C ASP A 135 0.13 34.76 20.70
N LEU A 136 0.62 33.54 20.57
CA LEU A 136 -0.05 32.34 21.08
C LEU A 136 0.40 32.07 22.52
N ASP A 137 -0.57 31.86 23.40
CA ASP A 137 -0.32 31.36 24.76
C ASP A 137 -0.12 29.83 24.74
N GLU A 138 0.18 29.25 25.88
CA GLU A 138 0.46 27.80 25.97
C GLU A 138 -0.79 26.99 25.67
N ASP A 139 -1.97 27.43 26.05
CA ASP A 139 -3.23 26.74 25.77
C ASP A 139 -3.50 26.68 24.25
N SER A 140 -3.21 27.75 23.51
CA SER A 140 -3.31 27.81 22.07
C SER A 140 -2.34 26.83 21.37
N TRP A 141 -1.13 26.68 21.92
CA TRP A 141 -0.17 25.69 21.39
C TRP A 141 -0.61 24.24 21.64
N GLU A 142 -1.22 23.94 22.79
CA GLU A 142 -1.83 22.64 23.05
C GLU A 142 -2.95 22.34 22.03
N GLU A 143 -3.78 23.32 21.68
CA GLU A 143 -4.82 23.16 20.66
C GLU A 143 -4.23 22.90 19.25
N VAL A 144 -3.09 23.52 18.93
CA VAL A 144 -2.36 23.24 17.68
C VAL A 144 -1.83 21.80 17.67
N GLU A 145 -1.22 21.35 18.78
CA GLU A 145 -0.73 19.99 18.93
C GLU A 145 -1.86 18.96 18.77
N ASP A 146 -2.97 19.17 19.47
CA ASP A 146 -4.15 18.30 19.40
C ASP A 146 -4.72 18.23 17.97
N THR A 147 -4.79 19.37 17.29
CA THR A 147 -5.28 19.41 15.90
C THR A 147 -4.39 18.60 14.97
N LEU A 148 -3.07 18.67 15.10
CA LEU A 148 -2.11 17.89 14.32
C LEU A 148 -2.18 16.38 14.65
N LEU A 149 -2.37 16.04 15.93
CA LEU A 149 -2.55 14.64 16.35
C LEU A 149 -3.86 14.04 15.82
N ILE A 150 -4.95 14.79 15.87
CA ILE A 150 -6.26 14.40 15.31
C ILE A 150 -6.15 14.18 13.79
N ALA A 151 -5.28 14.93 13.13
CA ALA A 151 -4.98 14.77 11.70
C ALA A 151 -4.10 13.56 11.37
N ASP A 152 -3.72 12.74 12.34
CA ASP A 152 -2.85 11.55 12.22
C ASP A 152 -1.39 11.86 11.79
N LEU A 153 -0.84 13.03 12.16
CA LEU A 153 0.59 13.32 11.94
C LEU A 153 1.51 12.42 12.76
N GLY A 154 1.02 11.89 13.87
CA GLY A 154 1.79 11.14 14.84
C GLY A 154 2.59 12.03 15.81
N THR A 155 2.79 11.55 17.03
CA THR A 155 3.35 12.36 18.14
C THR A 155 4.73 12.94 17.82
N ALA A 156 5.65 12.13 17.27
CA ALA A 156 7.01 12.57 16.99
C ALA A 156 7.06 13.68 15.93
N THR A 157 6.26 13.57 14.88
CA THR A 157 6.18 14.59 13.83
C THR A 157 5.48 15.84 14.33
N THR A 158 4.39 15.69 15.09
CA THR A 158 3.66 16.82 15.70
C THR A 158 4.59 17.66 16.56
N MET A 159 5.35 17.05 17.47
CA MET A 159 6.29 17.78 18.33
C MET A 159 7.32 18.58 17.53
N LYS A 160 7.90 17.99 16.48
CA LYS A 160 8.85 18.70 15.61
C LYS A 160 8.23 19.88 14.87
N VAL A 161 7.03 19.68 14.32
CA VAL A 161 6.30 20.72 13.58
C VAL A 161 5.98 21.88 14.52
N VAL A 162 5.47 21.61 15.72
CA VAL A 162 5.13 22.64 16.71
C VAL A 162 6.37 23.38 17.20
N GLU A 163 7.45 22.67 17.55
CA GLU A 163 8.71 23.31 17.96
C GLU A 163 9.23 24.26 16.87
N ARG A 164 9.23 23.81 15.63
CA ARG A 164 9.66 24.63 14.48
C ARG A 164 8.76 25.83 14.24
N LEU A 165 7.44 25.64 14.35
CA LEU A 165 6.48 26.75 14.24
C LEU A 165 6.72 27.79 15.34
N ARG A 166 6.89 27.38 16.59
CA ARG A 166 7.20 28.28 17.74
C ARG A 166 8.47 29.09 17.46
N GLU A 167 9.56 28.44 17.09
CA GLU A 167 10.84 29.10 16.78
C GLU A 167 10.71 30.10 15.63
N GLN A 168 10.08 29.72 14.54
CA GLN A 168 10.00 30.55 13.35
C GLN A 168 8.98 31.69 13.50
N MET A 169 7.86 31.49 14.21
CA MET A 169 6.92 32.55 14.53
C MET A 169 7.58 33.63 15.39
N ALA A 170 8.35 33.23 16.40
CA ALA A 170 9.10 34.16 17.24
C ALA A 170 10.18 34.95 16.44
N ALA A 171 10.89 34.24 15.52
CA ALA A 171 11.95 34.86 14.72
C ALA A 171 11.43 35.80 13.63
N ARG A 172 10.31 35.48 12.98
CA ARG A 172 9.78 36.23 11.83
C ARG A 172 8.72 37.26 12.20
N GLY A 173 8.19 37.24 13.43
CA GLY A 173 7.16 38.16 13.89
C GLY A 173 5.87 38.03 13.09
N VAL A 174 5.35 36.80 12.95
CA VAL A 174 4.10 36.49 12.24
C VAL A 174 2.94 37.29 12.84
N ARG A 175 2.23 38.04 12.02
CA ARG A 175 1.16 38.98 12.47
C ARG A 175 -0.13 38.86 11.67
N SER A 176 -0.15 38.01 10.64
CA SER A 176 -1.33 37.81 9.83
C SER A 176 -1.56 36.31 9.53
N GLU A 177 -2.80 35.96 9.27
CA GLU A 177 -3.17 34.61 8.84
C GLU A 177 -2.41 34.20 7.57
N ALA A 178 -2.14 35.14 6.67
CA ALA A 178 -1.37 34.86 5.45
C ALA A 178 0.08 34.50 5.76
N ASP A 179 0.73 35.20 6.72
CA ASP A 179 2.09 34.88 7.16
C ASP A 179 2.12 33.52 7.87
N ALA A 180 1.14 33.26 8.75
CA ALA A 180 0.99 31.98 9.45
C ALA A 180 0.80 30.83 8.47
N ARG A 181 -0.02 31.02 7.44
CA ARG A 181 -0.24 30.03 6.36
C ARG A 181 1.05 29.74 5.60
N ALA A 182 1.79 30.79 5.21
CA ALA A 182 3.04 30.64 4.48
C ALA A 182 4.08 29.86 5.31
N LEU A 183 4.18 30.19 6.61
CA LEU A 183 5.08 29.50 7.54
C LEU A 183 4.68 28.05 7.75
N LEU A 184 3.41 27.79 8.04
CA LEU A 184 2.90 26.42 8.22
C LEU A 184 3.13 25.56 6.96
N ARG A 185 2.88 26.15 5.77
CA ARG A 185 3.18 25.51 4.49
C ARG A 185 4.66 25.12 4.38
N GLU A 186 5.55 26.04 4.67
CA GLU A 186 7.00 25.82 4.62
C GLU A 186 7.44 24.68 5.55
N VAL A 187 7.00 24.72 6.80
CA VAL A 187 7.35 23.72 7.82
C VAL A 187 6.81 22.33 7.46
N LEU A 188 5.57 22.23 6.95
CA LEU A 188 4.99 20.97 6.56
C LEU A 188 5.67 20.38 5.31
N ILE A 189 6.02 21.21 4.31
CA ILE A 189 6.76 20.74 3.12
C ILE A 189 8.13 20.20 3.52
N GLU A 190 8.83 20.92 4.41
CA GLU A 190 10.16 20.51 4.87
C GLU A 190 10.11 19.17 5.64
N GLU A 191 9.08 18.95 6.47
CA GLU A 191 8.90 17.69 7.18
C GLU A 191 8.57 16.51 6.22
N LEU A 192 8.00 16.78 5.05
CA LEU A 192 7.81 15.78 3.99
C LEU A 192 9.09 15.45 3.21
N ARG A 193 10.20 16.11 3.51
CA ARG A 193 11.50 15.87 2.87
C ARG A 193 11.40 15.86 1.33
N PRO A 194 11.23 17.02 0.70
CA PRO A 194 11.04 17.12 -0.75
C PRO A 194 12.23 16.57 -1.56
N GLU A 195 13.42 16.46 -0.94
CA GLU A 195 14.64 15.91 -1.52
C GLU A 195 14.64 14.38 -1.71
N MET A 196 13.70 13.66 -1.11
CA MET A 196 13.61 12.20 -1.26
C MET A 196 13.26 11.82 -2.71
N ASP A 197 13.91 10.79 -3.23
CA ASP A 197 13.62 10.23 -4.56
C ASP A 197 12.27 9.52 -4.58
N ARG A 198 11.29 10.14 -5.22
CA ARG A 198 9.91 9.62 -5.38
C ARG A 198 9.66 9.01 -6.75
N SER A 199 10.68 8.94 -7.59
CA SER A 199 10.55 8.33 -8.91
C SER A 199 10.22 6.83 -8.80
N ILE A 200 9.40 6.33 -9.72
CA ILE A 200 9.22 4.89 -9.90
C ILE A 200 10.34 4.41 -10.83
N ARG A 201 11.12 3.45 -10.35
CA ARG A 201 12.27 2.92 -11.08
C ARG A 201 11.81 1.90 -12.13
N ALA A 202 11.14 2.38 -13.18
CA ALA A 202 10.54 1.59 -14.25
C ALA A 202 11.31 1.71 -15.58
N LEU A 203 12.58 2.12 -15.56
CA LEU A 203 13.44 2.16 -16.74
C LEU A 203 14.12 0.81 -16.92
N PRO A 204 14.05 0.23 -18.13
CA PRO A 204 14.71 -1.05 -18.40
C PRO A 204 16.23 -0.91 -18.29
N HIS A 205 16.88 -1.99 -17.91
CA HIS A 205 18.32 -2.17 -17.97
C HIS A 205 18.75 -2.64 -19.36
N GLY A 206 20.07 -2.73 -19.59
CA GLY A 206 20.58 -3.10 -20.91
C GLY A 206 20.22 -4.51 -21.35
N ASP A 207 19.98 -5.42 -20.42
CA ASP A 207 19.75 -6.87 -20.63
C ASP A 207 18.49 -7.43 -19.96
N HIS A 208 17.79 -6.62 -19.15
CA HIS A 208 16.57 -7.06 -18.46
C HIS A 208 15.62 -5.89 -18.17
N PRO A 209 14.31 -6.16 -17.98
CA PRO A 209 13.35 -5.16 -17.58
C PRO A 209 13.61 -4.65 -16.15
N ALA A 210 13.08 -3.48 -15.82
CA ALA A 210 12.91 -3.09 -14.42
C ALA A 210 11.94 -4.04 -13.72
N VAL A 211 12.18 -4.37 -12.47
CA VAL A 211 11.34 -5.28 -11.69
C VAL A 211 10.79 -4.57 -10.46
N LEU A 212 9.46 -4.49 -10.37
CA LEU A 212 8.75 -3.88 -9.27
C LEU A 212 7.93 -4.92 -8.50
N LEU A 213 8.10 -4.98 -7.19
CA LEU A 213 7.26 -5.79 -6.30
C LEU A 213 6.22 -4.91 -5.61
N VAL A 214 4.95 -5.32 -5.66
CA VAL A 214 3.86 -4.66 -4.95
C VAL A 214 3.48 -5.50 -3.74
N VAL A 215 3.75 -4.99 -2.55
CA VAL A 215 3.57 -5.70 -1.28
C VAL A 215 2.60 -4.97 -0.34
N GLY A 216 2.11 -5.65 0.69
CA GLY A 216 1.18 -5.06 1.66
C GLY A 216 0.12 -6.06 2.12
N VAL A 217 -0.72 -5.69 3.08
CA VAL A 217 -1.76 -6.58 3.61
C VAL A 217 -2.98 -6.69 2.67
N ASN A 218 -3.85 -7.67 2.93
CA ASN A 218 -5.10 -7.79 2.19
C ASN A 218 -6.01 -6.59 2.46
N GLY A 219 -6.73 -6.13 1.42
CA GLY A 219 -7.66 -5.00 1.51
C GLY A 219 -7.04 -3.62 1.30
N THR A 220 -5.71 -3.49 1.29
CA THR A 220 -5.03 -2.21 1.02
C THR A 220 -5.08 -1.76 -0.43
N GLY A 221 -5.54 -2.62 -1.35
CA GLY A 221 -5.66 -2.27 -2.77
C GLY A 221 -4.45 -2.64 -3.63
N LYS A 222 -3.62 -3.63 -3.26
CA LYS A 222 -2.43 -4.05 -4.04
C LYS A 222 -2.74 -4.35 -5.49
N THR A 223 -3.63 -5.29 -5.76
CA THR A 223 -4.00 -5.69 -7.14
C THR A 223 -4.54 -4.51 -7.94
N THR A 224 -5.38 -3.66 -7.32
CA THR A 224 -5.88 -2.43 -7.94
C THR A 224 -4.75 -1.43 -8.21
N THR A 225 -3.81 -1.27 -7.27
CA THR A 225 -2.63 -0.42 -7.43
C THR A 225 -1.73 -0.93 -8.54
N THR A 226 -1.49 -2.25 -8.61
CA THR A 226 -0.72 -2.88 -9.68
C THR A 226 -1.34 -2.58 -11.06
N GLY A 227 -2.66 -2.74 -11.19
CA GLY A 227 -3.37 -2.40 -12.43
C GLY A 227 -3.32 -0.92 -12.79
N LYS A 228 -3.51 -0.02 -11.82
CA LYS A 228 -3.42 1.44 -12.04
C LYS A 228 -1.98 1.87 -12.35
N LEU A 229 -0.98 1.24 -11.73
CA LEU A 229 0.43 1.50 -12.01
C LEU A 229 0.80 1.05 -13.43
N ALA A 230 0.34 -0.13 -13.85
CA ALA A 230 0.51 -0.59 -15.22
C ALA A 230 -0.06 0.45 -16.21
N ARG A 231 -1.25 0.99 -15.92
CA ARG A 231 -1.88 2.04 -16.74
C ARG A 231 -1.05 3.33 -16.79
N VAL A 232 -0.44 3.75 -15.68
CA VAL A 232 0.49 4.89 -15.65
C VAL A 232 1.70 4.62 -16.53
N LEU A 233 2.32 3.45 -16.38
CA LEU A 233 3.53 3.08 -17.11
C LEU A 233 3.29 2.94 -18.63
N VAL A 234 2.13 2.40 -19.02
CA VAL A 234 1.74 2.33 -20.45
C VAL A 234 1.48 3.73 -21.00
N ALA A 235 0.85 4.63 -20.23
CA ALA A 235 0.67 6.04 -20.65
C ALA A 235 2.02 6.76 -20.86
N ASP A 236 3.05 6.39 -20.09
CA ASP A 236 4.43 6.88 -20.24
C ASP A 236 5.21 6.16 -21.36
N GLY A 237 4.52 5.34 -22.18
CA GLY A 237 5.08 4.65 -23.33
C GLY A 237 5.89 3.39 -23.00
N ARG A 238 5.73 2.81 -21.78
CA ARG A 238 6.41 1.59 -21.37
C ARG A 238 5.64 0.35 -21.81
N ARG A 239 6.38 -0.69 -22.19
CA ARG A 239 5.83 -2.03 -22.36
C ARG A 239 5.86 -2.74 -21.02
N VAL A 240 4.68 -3.14 -20.54
CA VAL A 240 4.47 -3.66 -19.18
C VAL A 240 4.05 -5.13 -19.24
N LEU A 241 4.64 -5.95 -18.37
CA LEU A 241 4.19 -7.29 -18.09
C LEU A 241 3.81 -7.40 -16.60
N LEU A 242 2.69 -8.04 -16.30
CA LEU A 242 2.22 -8.25 -14.94
C LEU A 242 2.43 -9.69 -14.46
N GLY A 243 2.84 -9.86 -13.21
CA GLY A 243 2.96 -11.15 -12.55
C GLY A 243 1.88 -11.32 -11.48
N ALA A 244 1.00 -12.32 -11.62
CA ALA A 244 -0.06 -12.62 -10.66
C ALA A 244 0.45 -13.60 -9.58
N ALA A 245 1.27 -13.10 -8.64
CA ALA A 245 1.84 -13.91 -7.56
C ALA A 245 0.96 -13.97 -6.29
N ASP A 246 -0.25 -13.40 -6.27
CA ASP A 246 -1.27 -13.71 -5.26
C ASP A 246 -2.02 -15.00 -5.66
N THR A 247 -1.39 -16.14 -5.40
CA THR A 247 -1.91 -17.46 -5.80
C THR A 247 -3.02 -17.98 -4.90
N PHE A 248 -3.26 -17.34 -3.78
CA PHE A 248 -4.28 -17.76 -2.81
C PHE A 248 -5.68 -17.25 -3.14
N ARG A 249 -5.79 -16.23 -3.97
CA ARG A 249 -7.07 -15.64 -4.38
C ARG A 249 -7.22 -15.71 -5.88
N ALA A 250 -7.93 -16.71 -6.38
CA ALA A 250 -8.24 -16.85 -7.81
C ALA A 250 -8.80 -15.54 -8.39
N ALA A 251 -9.73 -14.89 -7.67
CA ALA A 251 -10.29 -13.60 -8.07
C ALA A 251 -9.24 -12.46 -8.20
N ALA A 252 -8.10 -12.51 -7.51
CA ALA A 252 -7.05 -11.50 -7.65
C ALA A 252 -6.36 -11.63 -9.00
N ALA A 253 -6.06 -12.85 -9.43
CA ALA A 253 -5.46 -13.09 -10.74
C ALA A 253 -6.42 -12.70 -11.89
N ASP A 254 -7.72 -12.96 -11.75
CA ASP A 254 -8.73 -12.55 -12.72
C ASP A 254 -8.90 -11.03 -12.76
N GLN A 255 -8.87 -10.39 -11.58
CA GLN A 255 -8.88 -8.93 -11.49
C GLN A 255 -7.65 -8.31 -12.16
N LEU A 256 -6.46 -8.89 -11.94
CA LEU A 256 -5.23 -8.41 -12.57
C LEU A 256 -5.27 -8.60 -14.09
N GLN A 257 -5.82 -9.73 -14.57
CA GLN A 257 -6.04 -9.99 -15.98
C GLN A 257 -6.94 -8.91 -16.61
N THR A 258 -8.06 -8.59 -15.95
CA THR A 258 -8.98 -7.53 -16.42
C THR A 258 -8.26 -6.16 -16.51
N TRP A 259 -7.39 -5.83 -15.56
CA TRP A 259 -6.59 -4.60 -15.62
C TRP A 259 -5.62 -4.61 -16.80
N ALA A 260 -4.94 -5.73 -17.04
CA ALA A 260 -3.99 -5.87 -18.12
C ALA A 260 -4.65 -5.74 -19.51
N GLU A 261 -5.78 -6.40 -19.70
CA GLU A 261 -6.54 -6.32 -20.95
C GLU A 261 -6.95 -4.91 -21.32
N ARG A 262 -7.33 -4.09 -20.32
CA ARG A 262 -7.72 -2.68 -20.54
C ARG A 262 -6.58 -1.79 -21.01
N VAL A 263 -5.33 -2.16 -20.74
CA VAL A 263 -4.14 -1.38 -21.11
C VAL A 263 -3.27 -2.05 -22.17
N GLY A 264 -3.67 -3.24 -22.62
CA GLY A 264 -2.90 -4.01 -23.61
C GLY A 264 -1.62 -4.64 -23.05
N ALA A 265 -1.56 -4.87 -21.72
CA ALA A 265 -0.44 -5.57 -21.06
C ALA A 265 -0.72 -7.08 -20.99
N GLU A 266 0.35 -7.87 -20.87
CA GLU A 266 0.26 -9.31 -20.62
C GLU A 266 0.35 -9.63 -19.13
N VAL A 267 -0.24 -10.80 -18.74
CA VAL A 267 -0.19 -11.32 -17.37
C VAL A 267 0.40 -12.72 -17.37
N VAL A 268 1.40 -12.95 -16.54
CA VAL A 268 1.87 -14.31 -16.19
C VAL A 268 1.08 -14.78 -14.97
N ARG A 269 0.41 -15.93 -15.15
CA ARG A 269 -0.43 -16.57 -14.14
C ARG A 269 0.06 -17.98 -13.88
N GLY A 270 -0.15 -18.45 -12.65
CA GLY A 270 0.06 -19.84 -12.28
C GLY A 270 -1.25 -20.51 -11.84
N PRO A 271 -1.20 -21.81 -11.49
CA PRO A 271 -2.34 -22.50 -10.92
C PRO A 271 -2.69 -21.92 -9.54
N GLU A 272 -3.96 -22.01 -9.15
CA GLU A 272 -4.41 -21.65 -7.81
C GLU A 272 -3.64 -22.44 -6.75
N GLY A 273 -3.16 -21.78 -5.71
CA GLY A 273 -2.30 -22.38 -4.69
C GLY A 273 -0.88 -22.74 -5.15
N GLY A 274 -0.49 -22.33 -6.36
CA GLY A 274 0.87 -22.50 -6.87
C GLY A 274 1.91 -21.72 -6.08
N ASP A 275 3.20 -21.98 -6.35
CA ASP A 275 4.31 -21.26 -5.69
C ASP A 275 4.41 -19.80 -6.22
N PRO A 276 4.15 -18.78 -5.38
CA PRO A 276 4.27 -17.38 -5.80
C PRO A 276 5.65 -17.01 -6.33
N ALA A 277 6.70 -17.62 -5.77
CA ALA A 277 8.07 -17.35 -6.19
C ALA A 277 8.37 -17.90 -7.60
N ALA A 278 7.75 -19.02 -7.98
CA ALA A 278 7.86 -19.55 -9.34
C ALA A 278 7.19 -18.60 -10.34
N ILE A 279 5.96 -18.13 -10.04
CA ILE A 279 5.24 -17.21 -10.92
C ILE A 279 6.01 -15.89 -11.07
N ALA A 280 6.54 -15.35 -9.98
CA ALA A 280 7.35 -14.14 -10.03
C ALA A 280 8.61 -14.32 -10.90
N PHE A 281 9.29 -15.46 -10.76
CA PHE A 281 10.45 -15.82 -11.58
C PHE A 281 10.10 -15.96 -13.06
N ASP A 282 9.00 -16.66 -13.37
CA ASP A 282 8.53 -16.87 -14.74
C ASP A 282 8.10 -15.52 -15.37
N SER A 283 7.52 -14.61 -14.58
CA SER A 283 7.18 -13.26 -15.04
C SER A 283 8.43 -12.49 -15.49
N VAL A 284 9.49 -12.53 -14.69
CA VAL A 284 10.76 -11.85 -15.05
C VAL A 284 11.41 -12.54 -16.24
N ALA A 285 11.42 -13.90 -16.29
CA ALA A 285 11.97 -14.65 -17.40
C ALA A 285 11.25 -14.31 -18.71
N LYS A 286 9.91 -14.31 -18.69
CA LYS A 286 9.09 -13.91 -19.84
C LYS A 286 9.31 -12.44 -20.22
N GLY A 287 9.42 -11.55 -19.24
CA GLY A 287 9.69 -10.13 -19.48
C GLY A 287 11.03 -9.90 -20.20
N ILE A 288 12.06 -10.70 -19.88
CA ILE A 288 13.35 -10.69 -20.59
C ILE A 288 13.17 -11.21 -22.02
N GLU A 289 12.48 -12.33 -22.19
CA GLU A 289 12.25 -12.96 -23.51
C GLU A 289 11.49 -12.02 -24.46
N ASP A 290 10.41 -11.41 -23.97
CA ASP A 290 9.56 -10.49 -24.74
C ASP A 290 10.20 -9.09 -24.89
N GLY A 291 11.25 -8.80 -24.14
CA GLY A 291 11.97 -7.53 -24.13
C GLY A 291 11.04 -6.39 -23.65
N VAL A 292 10.20 -6.61 -22.63
CA VAL A 292 9.40 -5.52 -22.04
C VAL A 292 10.25 -4.56 -21.24
N ASP A 293 9.75 -3.35 -20.98
CA ASP A 293 10.49 -2.33 -20.23
C ASP A 293 10.41 -2.58 -18.71
N VAL A 294 9.28 -3.11 -18.23
CA VAL A 294 9.04 -3.29 -16.81
C VAL A 294 8.14 -4.49 -16.52
N VAL A 295 8.47 -5.21 -15.46
CA VAL A 295 7.65 -6.28 -14.87
C VAL A 295 7.13 -5.83 -13.51
N VAL A 296 5.81 -5.84 -13.31
CA VAL A 296 5.18 -5.49 -12.02
C VAL A 296 4.52 -6.73 -11.43
N ILE A 297 4.92 -7.11 -10.23
CA ILE A 297 4.51 -8.34 -9.56
C ILE A 297 3.56 -8.03 -8.41
N ASP A 298 2.29 -8.48 -8.53
CA ASP A 298 1.29 -8.42 -7.46
C ASP A 298 1.45 -9.60 -6.51
N THR A 299 1.64 -9.35 -5.22
CA THR A 299 1.89 -10.38 -4.22
C THR A 299 0.71 -10.61 -3.28
N ALA A 300 0.69 -11.76 -2.60
CA ALA A 300 -0.27 -12.05 -1.53
C ALA A 300 -0.11 -11.07 -0.33
N GLY A 301 -1.16 -10.94 0.49
CA GLY A 301 -1.16 -10.01 1.63
C GLY A 301 -1.78 -10.58 2.92
N ARG A 302 -1.63 -11.87 3.19
CA ARG A 302 -2.23 -12.55 4.35
C ARG A 302 -1.45 -12.34 5.65
N LEU A 303 -1.81 -11.35 6.46
CA LEU A 303 -1.09 -11.03 7.70
C LEU A 303 -1.44 -11.95 8.91
N HIS A 304 -2.54 -12.71 8.85
CA HIS A 304 -2.93 -13.59 9.96
C HIS A 304 -2.00 -14.79 10.15
N THR A 305 -1.14 -15.10 9.18
CA THR A 305 0.01 -16.01 9.31
C THR A 305 1.31 -15.23 9.07
N LYS A 306 1.64 -14.30 9.98
CA LYS A 306 2.77 -13.34 9.81
C LYS A 306 4.06 -14.02 9.34
N THR A 307 4.47 -15.09 9.99
CA THR A 307 5.71 -15.81 9.65
C THR A 307 5.66 -16.36 8.23
N GLY A 308 4.56 -17.04 7.85
CA GLY A 308 4.44 -17.65 6.51
C GLY A 308 4.45 -16.63 5.38
N LEU A 309 3.74 -15.50 5.53
CA LEU A 309 3.74 -14.44 4.52
C LEU A 309 5.12 -13.80 4.35
N MET A 310 5.81 -13.52 5.47
CA MET A 310 7.12 -12.88 5.41
C MET A 310 8.18 -13.80 4.81
N ASP A 311 8.15 -15.10 5.16
CA ASP A 311 9.02 -16.11 4.55
C ASP A 311 8.76 -16.23 3.04
N GLU A 312 7.48 -16.18 2.63
CA GLU A 312 7.07 -16.24 1.23
C GLU A 312 7.55 -15.01 0.44
N LEU A 313 7.34 -13.80 0.96
CA LEU A 313 7.81 -12.57 0.31
C LEU A 313 9.34 -12.53 0.22
N GLY A 314 10.04 -12.90 1.28
CA GLY A 314 11.49 -13.03 1.25
C GLY A 314 11.97 -14.09 0.23
N LYS A 315 11.19 -15.18 0.05
CA LYS A 315 11.46 -16.18 -0.99
C LYS A 315 11.22 -15.61 -2.39
N VAL A 316 10.10 -14.90 -2.61
CA VAL A 316 9.78 -14.26 -3.89
C VAL A 316 10.92 -13.34 -4.31
N LYS A 317 11.33 -12.39 -3.45
CA LYS A 317 12.43 -11.47 -3.71
C LYS A 317 13.72 -12.22 -4.08
N ARG A 318 14.18 -13.14 -3.22
CA ARG A 318 15.41 -13.92 -3.47
C ARG A 318 15.38 -14.73 -4.76
N VAL A 319 14.22 -15.22 -5.17
CA VAL A 319 14.08 -16.03 -6.40
C VAL A 319 14.08 -15.14 -7.63
N VAL A 320 13.42 -13.99 -7.58
CA VAL A 320 13.45 -12.97 -8.63
C VAL A 320 14.88 -12.44 -8.84
N GLU A 321 15.58 -12.13 -7.77
CA GLU A 321 16.97 -11.60 -7.79
C GLU A 321 17.99 -12.55 -8.42
N LYS A 322 17.64 -13.82 -8.63
CA LYS A 322 18.47 -14.75 -9.45
C LYS A 322 18.41 -14.44 -10.95
N LYS A 323 17.42 -13.67 -11.41
CA LYS A 323 17.22 -13.31 -12.82
C LYS A 323 17.52 -11.84 -13.07
N ALA A 324 16.99 -10.95 -12.24
CA ALA A 324 17.14 -9.51 -12.34
C ALA A 324 17.05 -8.90 -10.94
N ALA A 325 17.75 -7.80 -10.71
CA ALA A 325 17.60 -7.05 -9.47
C ALA A 325 16.17 -6.52 -9.33
N VAL A 326 15.68 -6.43 -8.08
CA VAL A 326 14.41 -5.75 -7.80
C VAL A 326 14.70 -4.26 -7.66
N ASP A 327 14.14 -3.45 -8.56
CA ASP A 327 14.38 -2.01 -8.62
C ASP A 327 13.54 -1.24 -7.61
N ASP A 328 12.28 -1.62 -7.45
CA ASP A 328 11.38 -1.04 -6.46
C ASP A 328 10.58 -2.11 -5.71
N VAL A 329 10.45 -1.93 -4.40
CA VAL A 329 9.49 -2.62 -3.55
C VAL A 329 8.51 -1.59 -3.02
N LEU A 330 7.29 -1.62 -3.56
CA LEU A 330 6.24 -0.66 -3.25
C LEU A 330 5.29 -1.24 -2.19
N LEU A 331 5.33 -0.67 -0.99
CA LEU A 331 4.41 -1.03 0.08
C LEU A 331 3.09 -0.28 -0.08
N VAL A 332 2.01 -1.02 -0.27
CA VAL A 332 0.65 -0.45 -0.39
C VAL A 332 -0.02 -0.42 0.98
N LEU A 333 -0.35 0.78 1.43
CA LEU A 333 -1.04 1.06 2.69
C LEU A 333 -2.38 1.75 2.43
N ASP A 334 -3.35 1.43 3.25
CA ASP A 334 -4.66 2.08 3.28
C ASP A 334 -4.60 3.29 4.24
N ALA A 335 -4.77 4.49 3.73
CA ALA A 335 -4.70 5.72 4.52
C ALA A 335 -5.78 5.80 5.62
N THR A 336 -6.87 5.04 5.50
CA THR A 336 -7.97 5.05 6.48
C THR A 336 -7.69 4.22 7.73
N VAL A 337 -6.66 3.35 7.70
CA VAL A 337 -6.35 2.41 8.80
C VAL A 337 -5.52 3.04 9.93
N GLY A 338 -4.88 4.19 9.67
CA GLY A 338 -4.11 4.93 10.67
C GLY A 338 -2.96 4.11 11.28
N GLN A 339 -2.81 4.15 12.63
CA GLN A 339 -1.71 3.51 13.37
C GLN A 339 -1.58 1.99 13.13
N ASN A 340 -2.69 1.29 12.90
CA ASN A 340 -2.65 -0.14 12.61
C ASN A 340 -1.94 -0.44 11.27
N GLY A 341 -2.06 0.44 10.29
CA GLY A 341 -1.33 0.35 9.02
C GLY A 341 0.17 0.46 9.21
N LEU A 342 0.62 1.36 10.08
CA LEU A 342 2.05 1.56 10.39
C LEU A 342 2.67 0.36 11.08
N MET A 343 1.98 -0.23 12.06
CA MET A 343 2.48 -1.45 12.72
C MET A 343 2.66 -2.60 11.72
N GLN A 344 1.78 -2.68 10.72
CA GLN A 344 1.91 -3.64 9.63
C GLN A 344 3.11 -3.29 8.72
N ALA A 345 3.26 -2.02 8.38
CA ALA A 345 4.33 -1.53 7.52
C ALA A 345 5.73 -1.86 8.06
N ARG A 346 5.94 -1.72 9.37
CA ARG A 346 7.21 -2.09 10.03
C ARG A 346 7.57 -3.56 9.81
N VAL A 347 6.58 -4.46 9.91
CA VAL A 347 6.81 -5.90 9.70
C VAL A 347 7.27 -6.20 8.27
N PHE A 348 6.71 -5.49 7.26
CA PHE A 348 7.19 -5.63 5.88
C PHE A 348 8.61 -5.09 5.71
N ALA A 349 8.93 -3.94 6.34
CA ALA A 349 10.25 -3.32 6.26
C ALA A 349 11.38 -4.20 6.83
N GLU A 350 11.07 -5.09 7.78
CA GLU A 350 12.03 -6.05 8.36
C GLU A 350 12.41 -7.18 7.39
N VAL A 351 11.58 -7.46 6.37
CA VAL A 351 11.74 -8.64 5.50
C VAL A 351 12.14 -8.28 4.08
N VAL A 352 11.59 -7.19 3.57
CA VAL A 352 11.88 -6.71 2.22
C VAL A 352 12.32 -5.25 2.29
N ASP A 353 13.34 -4.90 1.51
CA ASP A 353 13.84 -3.52 1.45
C ASP A 353 12.82 -2.66 0.70
N ILE A 354 11.89 -2.05 1.47
CA ILE A 354 10.88 -1.15 0.91
C ILE A 354 11.59 0.08 0.36
N THR A 355 11.30 0.44 -0.89
CA THR A 355 11.88 1.61 -1.55
C THR A 355 10.91 2.79 -1.63
N GLY A 356 9.64 2.54 -1.42
CA GLY A 356 8.60 3.56 -1.41
C GLY A 356 7.25 3.03 -0.99
N VAL A 357 6.36 3.96 -0.65
CA VAL A 357 5.01 3.68 -0.21
C VAL A 357 3.99 4.19 -1.22
N VAL A 358 2.93 3.41 -1.40
CA VAL A 358 1.70 3.83 -2.09
C VAL A 358 0.59 3.94 -1.06
N LEU A 359 0.08 5.15 -0.85
CA LEU A 359 -1.06 5.39 0.04
C LEU A 359 -2.35 5.39 -0.77
N THR A 360 -3.21 4.40 -0.51
CA THR A 360 -4.53 4.29 -1.15
C THR A 360 -5.62 4.93 -0.29
N LYS A 361 -6.77 5.21 -0.90
CA LYS A 361 -7.98 5.73 -0.25
C LYS A 361 -7.77 7.05 0.51
N LEU A 362 -6.82 7.86 0.07
CA LEU A 362 -6.52 9.14 0.71
C LEU A 362 -7.68 10.14 0.57
N ASP A 363 -8.53 9.97 -0.44
CA ASP A 363 -9.78 10.70 -0.65
C ASP A 363 -10.89 10.35 0.36
N GLY A 364 -10.79 9.19 1.00
CA GLY A 364 -11.75 8.70 2.00
C GLY A 364 -11.43 9.11 3.45
N THR A 365 -10.34 9.84 3.69
CA THR A 365 -9.95 10.26 5.04
C THR A 365 -9.78 11.77 5.16
N ALA A 366 -10.27 12.33 6.28
CA ALA A 366 -9.96 13.71 6.67
C ALA A 366 -8.56 13.84 7.34
N LYS A 367 -7.83 12.73 7.47
CA LYS A 367 -6.60 12.60 8.25
C LYS A 367 -5.39 12.39 7.34
N GLY A 368 -5.06 13.41 6.55
CA GLY A 368 -3.92 13.37 5.62
C GLY A 368 -2.55 13.28 6.29
N GLY A 369 -2.47 13.54 7.60
CA GLY A 369 -1.23 13.48 8.37
C GLY A 369 -0.54 12.12 8.39
N ILE A 370 -1.24 11.05 8.07
CA ILE A 370 -0.65 9.71 7.93
C ILE A 370 0.54 9.67 6.94
N VAL A 371 0.56 10.55 5.95
CA VAL A 371 1.67 10.68 4.99
C VAL A 371 2.98 11.01 5.72
N PHE A 372 2.95 11.97 6.63
CA PHE A 372 4.11 12.39 7.42
C PHE A 372 4.61 11.25 8.30
N GLN A 373 3.68 10.62 8.99
CA GLN A 373 3.98 9.55 9.92
C GLN A 373 4.59 8.33 9.24
N VAL A 374 4.04 7.91 8.09
CA VAL A 374 4.57 6.80 7.29
C VAL A 374 6.00 7.06 6.87
N GLN A 375 6.30 8.26 6.34
CA GLN A 375 7.67 8.62 5.95
C GLN A 375 8.63 8.68 7.14
N HIS A 376 8.18 9.23 8.27
CA HIS A 376 8.99 9.30 9.48
C HIS A 376 9.34 7.91 10.02
N GLU A 377 8.36 7.02 10.10
CA GLU A 377 8.49 5.69 10.68
C GLU A 377 9.30 4.71 9.82
N LEU A 378 9.08 4.75 8.50
CA LEU A 378 9.73 3.82 7.58
C LEU A 378 11.02 4.37 6.98
N GLY A 379 11.24 5.67 7.03
CA GLY A 379 12.41 6.31 6.43
C GLY A 379 12.43 6.30 4.90
N VAL A 380 11.30 5.91 4.26
CA VAL A 380 11.14 5.84 2.80
C VAL A 380 10.07 6.81 2.29
N PRO A 381 10.16 7.30 1.04
CA PRO A 381 9.21 8.26 0.51
C PRO A 381 7.83 7.63 0.24
N VAL A 382 6.78 8.40 0.42
CA VAL A 382 5.52 8.16 -0.29
C VAL A 382 5.76 8.54 -1.75
N LYS A 383 5.61 7.56 -2.67
CA LYS A 383 5.83 7.76 -4.11
C LYS A 383 4.53 8.02 -4.87
N LEU A 384 3.47 7.31 -4.50
CA LEU A 384 2.17 7.37 -5.18
C LEU A 384 1.03 7.51 -4.17
N VAL A 385 -0.05 8.15 -4.61
CA VAL A 385 -1.30 8.29 -3.86
C VAL A 385 -2.51 7.87 -4.69
N GLY A 386 -3.38 7.07 -4.08
CA GLY A 386 -4.69 6.72 -4.62
C GLY A 386 -5.76 7.68 -4.10
N LEU A 387 -6.44 8.36 -5.02
CA LEU A 387 -7.39 9.43 -4.75
C LEU A 387 -8.78 9.10 -5.31
N GLY A 388 -9.15 7.82 -5.26
CA GLY A 388 -10.45 7.33 -5.72
C GLY A 388 -10.39 5.95 -6.35
N GLU A 389 -11.55 5.47 -6.82
CA GLU A 389 -11.72 4.13 -7.39
C GLU A 389 -11.54 4.06 -8.92
N GLY A 390 -11.55 5.19 -9.61
CA GLY A 390 -11.37 5.27 -11.05
C GLY A 390 -10.00 4.74 -11.52
N ALA A 391 -9.94 4.30 -12.75
CA ALA A 391 -8.72 3.73 -13.34
C ALA A 391 -7.53 4.70 -13.34
N ASP A 392 -7.78 5.98 -13.48
CA ASP A 392 -6.78 7.05 -13.50
C ASP A 392 -6.59 7.76 -12.15
N ASP A 393 -7.18 7.23 -11.06
CA ASP A 393 -7.13 7.82 -9.73
C ASP A 393 -5.88 7.40 -8.91
N LEU A 394 -4.75 7.19 -9.59
CA LEU A 394 -3.43 7.01 -8.99
C LEU A 394 -2.51 8.11 -9.53
N ALA A 395 -1.88 8.86 -8.63
CA ALA A 395 -1.02 9.97 -8.99
C ALA A 395 0.35 9.90 -8.27
N PRO A 396 1.41 10.48 -8.85
CA PRO A 396 2.66 10.73 -8.14
C PRO A 396 2.39 11.60 -6.91
N PHE A 397 3.13 11.34 -5.83
CA PHE A 397 3.05 12.18 -4.64
C PHE A 397 3.99 13.39 -4.77
N GLU A 398 3.42 14.58 -4.68
CA GLU A 398 4.14 15.85 -4.72
C GLU A 398 3.91 16.59 -3.38
N PRO A 399 4.96 16.80 -2.56
CA PRO A 399 4.85 17.42 -1.23
C PRO A 399 4.14 18.77 -1.23
N GLU A 400 4.49 19.64 -2.17
CA GLU A 400 3.92 20.99 -2.24
C GLU A 400 2.43 20.96 -2.57
N ALA A 401 2.04 20.22 -3.60
CA ALA A 401 0.65 20.09 -4.00
C ALA A 401 -0.21 19.41 -2.93
N PHE A 402 0.38 18.46 -2.20
CA PHE A 402 -0.28 17.80 -1.07
C PHE A 402 -0.52 18.79 0.09
N VAL A 403 0.49 19.53 0.51
CA VAL A 403 0.36 20.53 1.60
C VAL A 403 -0.59 21.65 1.19
N ASP A 404 -0.55 22.11 -0.05
CA ASP A 404 -1.51 23.09 -0.56
C ASP A 404 -2.96 22.60 -0.49
N ALA A 405 -3.18 21.31 -0.77
CA ALA A 405 -4.49 20.69 -0.65
C ALA A 405 -4.93 20.50 0.81
N LEU A 406 -3.99 20.25 1.71
CA LEU A 406 -4.23 20.08 3.15
C LEU A 406 -4.63 21.43 3.81
N LEU A 407 -3.99 22.53 3.39
CA LEU A 407 -4.24 23.86 3.94
C LEU A 407 -5.43 24.57 3.27
N GLY A 408 -5.92 24.13 2.14
CA GLY A 408 -7.13 24.62 1.44
C GLY A 408 -6.87 25.73 0.46
#